data_b20ee27106b21a3f61493b1c5ef00ffe
#
_entry.id   b20ee27106b21a3f61493b1c5ef00ffe
#
_cell.length_a   1.000
_cell.length_b   1.000
_cell.length_c   1.000
_cell.angle_alpha   90.00
_cell.angle_beta   90.00
_cell.angle_gamma   90.00
#
_symmetry.space_group_name_H-M   'P 1'
#
loop_
_entity.id
_entity.type
_entity.pdbx_description
1 polymer ?
#
loop_
_entity_poly.entity_id
_entity_poly.type
_entity_poly.pdbx_seq_one_letter_code
_entity_poly.pdbx_strand_id
1 'polypeptide(L)'
;MNVLYVVGLGPGGSRWMTWEARAALEQAEVLCGYTVYLDLIRGEFPDKECFSTPMTQEIERCRAALERARSGRTTALVCSGDAGVYGMAGPVLELAPHFPEVEIQVVPGVTAALAGAAVLGAPLMHDFAVLSLSDLLTPWEVIRRRLELAAQGDFVLCLYNPSSRRRRDHLRMACDIVLAHRGPETVCGWVRNAGRAQEEHQVLTLVQVPLNLIRKSIVEPVSPPMV
;
A
#
# COMPACT_ATOMS: atom_id res chain seq x y z
N MET A 1 -21.50 -18.79 6.29
CA MET A 1 -20.13 -19.27 6.62
C MET A 1 -19.42 -18.14 7.35
N ASN A 2 -18.55 -18.46 8.31
CA ASN A 2 -17.81 -17.43 9.05
C ASN A 2 -16.54 -17.04 8.25
N VAL A 3 -16.71 -16.35 7.14
CA VAL A 3 -15.60 -16.03 6.24
C VAL A 3 -15.31 -14.52 6.29
N LEU A 4 -14.02 -14.18 6.47
CA LEU A 4 -13.47 -12.85 6.30
C LEU A 4 -12.52 -12.83 5.11
N TYR A 5 -12.89 -12.13 4.06
CA TYR A 5 -11.99 -11.76 2.97
C TYR A 5 -11.20 -10.51 3.33
N VAL A 6 -9.88 -10.56 3.22
CA VAL A 6 -9.01 -9.37 3.32
C VAL A 6 -8.57 -9.00 1.93
N VAL A 7 -9.20 -7.97 1.36
CA VAL A 7 -9.18 -7.72 -0.08
C VAL A 7 -8.32 -6.51 -0.44
N GLY A 8 -7.32 -6.73 -1.29
CA GLY A 8 -6.59 -5.67 -1.97
C GLY A 8 -7.36 -5.14 -3.18
N LEU A 9 -7.80 -3.88 -3.13
CA LEU A 9 -8.58 -3.25 -4.21
C LEU A 9 -7.75 -2.82 -5.41
N GLY A 10 -6.42 -2.98 -5.36
CA GLY A 10 -5.54 -2.32 -6.31
C GLY A 10 -5.41 -0.81 -6.04
N PRO A 11 -4.79 -0.05 -6.94
CA PRO A 11 -4.47 1.37 -6.74
C PRO A 11 -5.71 2.27 -6.78
N GLY A 12 -6.72 1.92 -7.57
CA GLY A 12 -7.96 2.69 -7.65
C GLY A 12 -8.86 2.29 -8.81
N GLY A 13 -10.16 2.20 -8.51
CA GLY A 13 -11.21 1.87 -9.46
C GLY A 13 -11.23 0.39 -9.89
N SER A 14 -12.38 -0.04 -10.41
CA SER A 14 -12.69 -1.43 -10.74
C SER A 14 -11.79 -2.06 -11.80
N ARG A 15 -11.31 -1.26 -12.76
CA ARG A 15 -10.42 -1.75 -13.83
C ARG A 15 -9.06 -2.25 -13.34
N TRP A 16 -8.67 -1.87 -12.12
CA TRP A 16 -7.42 -2.28 -11.47
C TRP A 16 -7.62 -3.40 -10.45
N MET A 17 -8.86 -3.78 -10.23
CA MET A 17 -9.23 -4.86 -9.31
C MET A 17 -8.98 -6.20 -9.97
N THR A 18 -8.45 -7.16 -9.23
CA THR A 18 -8.36 -8.54 -9.70
C THR A 18 -9.76 -9.16 -9.79
N TRP A 19 -9.93 -10.16 -10.65
CA TRP A 19 -11.20 -10.91 -10.73
C TRP A 19 -11.58 -11.55 -9.40
N GLU A 20 -10.58 -12.06 -8.68
CA GLU A 20 -10.76 -12.67 -7.35
C GLU A 20 -11.20 -11.65 -6.30
N ALA A 21 -10.60 -10.44 -6.31
CA ALA A 21 -11.05 -9.35 -5.45
C ALA A 21 -12.51 -8.97 -5.72
N ARG A 22 -12.91 -8.87 -6.99
CA ARG A 22 -14.30 -8.62 -7.38
C ARG A 22 -15.23 -9.72 -6.86
N ALA A 23 -14.88 -10.99 -7.11
CA ALA A 23 -15.68 -12.13 -6.66
C ALA A 23 -15.85 -12.17 -5.14
N ALA A 24 -14.79 -11.88 -4.37
CA ALA A 24 -14.86 -11.80 -2.92
C ALA A 24 -15.79 -10.66 -2.44
N LEU A 25 -15.76 -9.50 -3.11
CA LEU A 25 -16.67 -8.38 -2.79
C LEU A 25 -18.12 -8.70 -3.16
N GLU A 26 -18.36 -9.40 -4.26
CA GLU A 26 -19.70 -9.85 -4.67
C GLU A 26 -20.29 -10.83 -3.65
N GLN A 27 -19.49 -11.76 -3.12
CA GLN A 27 -19.91 -12.74 -2.10
C GLN A 27 -20.11 -12.12 -0.72
N ALA A 28 -19.39 -11.04 -0.40
CA ALA A 28 -19.52 -10.40 0.92
C ALA A 28 -20.88 -9.75 1.11
N GLU A 29 -21.44 -9.89 2.32
CA GLU A 29 -22.65 -9.19 2.77
C GLU A 29 -22.30 -7.82 3.38
N VAL A 30 -21.10 -7.73 3.99
CA VAL A 30 -20.59 -6.52 4.65
C VAL A 30 -19.23 -6.15 4.10
N LEU A 31 -19.07 -4.88 3.73
CA LEU A 31 -17.80 -4.28 3.32
C LEU A 31 -17.26 -3.41 4.46
N CYS A 32 -16.15 -3.81 5.03
CA CYS A 32 -15.43 -3.07 6.06
C CYS A 32 -14.22 -2.36 5.46
N GLY A 33 -13.92 -1.13 5.89
CA GLY A 33 -12.74 -0.46 5.38
C GLY A 33 -12.56 0.97 5.91
N TYR A 34 -11.45 1.59 5.50
CA TYR A 34 -11.30 3.02 5.64
C TYR A 34 -12.26 3.74 4.68
N THR A 35 -12.92 4.79 5.14
CA THR A 35 -13.98 5.49 4.38
C THR A 35 -13.59 5.79 2.93
N VAL A 36 -12.39 6.33 2.71
CA VAL A 36 -11.90 6.67 1.37
C VAL A 36 -11.78 5.44 0.44
N TYR A 37 -11.51 4.25 0.99
CA TYR A 37 -11.41 3.04 0.19
C TYR A 37 -12.78 2.45 -0.14
N LEU A 38 -13.71 2.52 0.81
CA LEU A 38 -15.10 2.15 0.57
C LEU A 38 -15.75 3.07 -0.49
N ASP A 39 -15.45 4.35 -0.47
CA ASP A 39 -15.97 5.31 -1.46
C ASP A 39 -15.50 5.00 -2.89
N LEU A 40 -14.36 4.33 -3.08
CA LEU A 40 -13.88 3.90 -4.39
C LEU A 40 -14.74 2.81 -5.03
N ILE A 41 -15.44 2.01 -4.23
CA ILE A 41 -16.18 0.83 -4.68
C ILE A 41 -17.69 0.91 -4.43
N ARG A 42 -18.15 1.86 -3.61
CA ARG A 42 -19.57 1.99 -3.22
C ARG A 42 -20.52 2.07 -4.41
N GLY A 43 -20.12 2.73 -5.49
CA GLY A 43 -20.93 2.84 -6.70
C GLY A 43 -21.14 1.52 -7.45
N GLU A 44 -20.24 0.55 -7.24
CA GLU A 44 -20.30 -0.78 -7.86
C GLU A 44 -21.02 -1.81 -6.98
N PHE A 45 -21.06 -1.57 -5.67
CA PHE A 45 -21.70 -2.44 -4.68
C PHE A 45 -22.69 -1.66 -3.82
N PRO A 46 -23.73 -1.03 -4.41
CA PRO A 46 -24.62 -0.10 -3.72
C PRO A 46 -25.49 -0.78 -2.64
N ASP A 47 -25.78 -2.07 -2.81
CA ASP A 47 -26.65 -2.83 -1.91
C ASP A 47 -25.91 -3.48 -0.73
N LYS A 48 -24.57 -3.33 -0.66
CA LYS A 48 -23.77 -3.91 0.42
C LYS A 48 -23.78 -3.01 1.64
N GLU A 49 -23.92 -3.61 2.81
CA GLU A 49 -23.72 -2.89 4.07
C GLU A 49 -22.26 -2.45 4.17
N CYS A 50 -22.04 -1.17 4.48
CA CYS A 50 -20.70 -0.62 4.63
C CYS A 50 -20.42 -0.23 6.07
N PHE A 51 -19.32 -0.74 6.64
CA PHE A 51 -18.80 -0.34 7.93
C PHE A 51 -17.44 0.35 7.76
N SER A 52 -17.35 1.60 8.15
CA SER A 52 -16.13 2.39 8.04
C SER A 52 -15.61 2.83 9.40
N THR A 53 -14.29 2.94 9.52
CA THR A 53 -13.64 3.62 10.63
C THR A 53 -12.69 4.69 10.09
N PRO A 54 -12.43 5.76 10.87
CA PRO A 54 -11.44 6.76 10.49
C PRO A 54 -10.02 6.18 10.45
N MET A 55 -9.09 6.98 9.94
CA MET A 55 -7.66 6.65 9.96
C MET A 55 -7.18 6.52 11.42
N THR A 56 -6.15 5.70 11.65
CA THR A 56 -5.57 5.39 12.97
C THR A 56 -6.39 4.42 13.85
N GLN A 57 -7.43 3.80 13.29
CA GLN A 57 -8.24 2.78 13.96
C GLN A 57 -8.15 1.42 13.24
N GLU A 58 -6.94 1.06 12.79
CA GLU A 58 -6.70 -0.16 12.01
C GLU A 58 -7.08 -1.41 12.80
N ILE A 59 -6.66 -1.52 14.06
CA ILE A 59 -6.94 -2.68 14.93
C ILE A 59 -8.43 -2.80 15.23
N GLU A 60 -9.12 -1.69 15.51
CA GLU A 60 -10.57 -1.68 15.73
C GLU A 60 -11.31 -2.12 14.47
N ARG A 61 -10.86 -1.67 13.30
CA ARG A 61 -11.42 -2.06 12.01
C ARG A 61 -11.27 -3.56 11.77
N CYS A 62 -10.07 -4.13 12.03
CA CYS A 62 -9.82 -5.57 11.93
C CYS A 62 -10.72 -6.36 12.87
N ARG A 63 -10.79 -5.95 14.14
CA ARG A 63 -11.64 -6.59 15.14
C ARG A 63 -13.11 -6.55 14.74
N ALA A 64 -13.60 -5.39 14.31
CA ALA A 64 -14.98 -5.22 13.88
C ALA A 64 -15.33 -6.07 12.65
N ALA A 65 -14.39 -6.28 11.72
CA ALA A 65 -14.58 -7.16 10.57
C ALA A 65 -14.63 -8.64 11.00
N LEU A 66 -13.71 -9.06 11.88
CA LEU A 66 -13.69 -10.42 12.46
C LEU A 66 -14.97 -10.73 13.25
N GLU A 67 -15.46 -9.80 14.07
CA GLU A 67 -16.72 -9.94 14.82
C GLU A 67 -17.92 -10.16 13.90
N ARG A 68 -17.99 -9.44 12.78
CA ARG A 68 -19.06 -9.60 11.79
C ARG A 68 -18.98 -10.96 11.12
N ALA A 69 -17.79 -11.38 10.71
CA ALA A 69 -17.60 -12.72 10.15
C ALA A 69 -17.97 -13.80 11.16
N ARG A 70 -17.57 -13.65 12.43
CA ARG A 70 -17.94 -14.57 13.53
C ARG A 70 -19.45 -14.68 13.72
N SER A 71 -20.18 -13.62 13.50
CA SER A 71 -21.66 -13.62 13.60
C SER A 71 -22.36 -14.33 12.44
N GLY A 72 -21.62 -14.97 11.52
CA GLY A 72 -22.14 -15.73 10.38
C GLY A 72 -22.29 -14.91 9.10
N ARG A 73 -21.89 -13.64 9.09
CA ARG A 73 -21.98 -12.76 7.93
C ARG A 73 -20.70 -12.80 7.11
N THR A 74 -20.78 -13.16 5.85
CA THR A 74 -19.64 -13.08 4.94
C THR A 74 -19.17 -11.62 4.83
N THR A 75 -17.93 -11.36 5.27
CA THR A 75 -17.40 -10.00 5.42
C THR A 75 -16.16 -9.80 4.56
N ALA A 76 -16.04 -8.66 3.90
CA ALA A 76 -14.81 -8.24 3.22
C ALA A 76 -14.21 -7.01 3.92
N LEU A 77 -12.93 -7.12 4.31
CA LEU A 77 -12.14 -5.99 4.80
C LEU A 77 -11.26 -5.49 3.65
N VAL A 78 -11.56 -4.27 3.17
CA VAL A 78 -10.90 -3.71 1.99
C VAL A 78 -9.76 -2.79 2.34
N CYS A 79 -8.68 -2.84 1.53
CA CYS A 79 -7.56 -1.91 1.58
C CYS A 79 -7.11 -1.51 0.16
N SER A 80 -6.54 -0.34 0.01
CA SER A 80 -5.94 0.10 -1.25
C SER A 80 -4.66 -0.67 -1.53
N GLY A 81 -4.36 -0.95 -2.79
CA GLY A 81 -3.20 -1.72 -3.20
C GLY A 81 -3.38 -3.21 -2.94
N ASP A 82 -2.39 -3.83 -2.35
CA ASP A 82 -2.38 -5.23 -1.96
C ASP A 82 -2.65 -5.42 -0.46
N ALA A 83 -3.36 -6.48 -0.11
CA ALA A 83 -3.73 -6.76 1.28
C ALA A 83 -2.53 -7.13 2.17
N GLY A 84 -1.49 -7.74 1.59
CA GLY A 84 -0.28 -8.19 2.28
C GLY A 84 0.88 -7.18 2.24
N VAL A 85 0.87 -6.21 1.31
CA VAL A 85 1.93 -5.21 1.18
C VAL A 85 1.56 -3.93 1.93
N TYR A 86 1.96 -3.82 3.19
CA TYR A 86 1.58 -2.74 4.12
C TYR A 86 0.06 -2.52 4.21
N GLY A 87 -0.71 -3.57 3.94
CA GLY A 87 -2.16 -3.61 4.00
C GLY A 87 -2.70 -4.15 5.32
N MET A 88 -3.92 -4.65 5.29
CA MET A 88 -4.64 -5.07 6.49
C MET A 88 -4.47 -6.56 6.85
N ALA A 89 -3.81 -7.37 5.99
CA ALA A 89 -3.67 -8.81 6.23
C ALA A 89 -2.86 -9.12 7.50
N GLY A 90 -1.73 -8.42 7.71
CA GLY A 90 -0.91 -8.59 8.91
C GLY A 90 -1.72 -8.39 10.21
N PRO A 91 -2.31 -7.21 10.44
CA PRO A 91 -3.14 -6.94 11.62
C PRO A 91 -4.31 -7.90 11.81
N VAL A 92 -4.94 -8.38 10.73
CA VAL A 92 -6.01 -9.38 10.81
C VAL A 92 -5.46 -10.72 11.30
N LEU A 93 -4.34 -11.18 10.72
CA LEU A 93 -3.72 -12.46 11.09
C LEU A 93 -3.18 -12.44 12.53
N GLU A 94 -2.70 -11.29 13.02
CA GLU A 94 -2.32 -11.12 14.43
C GLU A 94 -3.51 -11.30 15.40
N LEU A 95 -4.72 -10.91 14.97
CA LEU A 95 -5.94 -11.07 15.75
C LEU A 95 -6.59 -12.46 15.57
N ALA A 96 -6.26 -13.20 14.52
CA ALA A 96 -6.87 -14.48 14.17
C ALA A 96 -6.94 -15.51 15.33
N PRO A 97 -5.94 -15.63 16.22
CA PRO A 97 -6.01 -16.57 17.36
C PRO A 97 -7.19 -16.30 18.31
N HIS A 98 -7.76 -15.11 18.31
CA HIS A 98 -8.94 -14.74 19.11
C HIS A 98 -10.27 -15.05 18.40
N PHE A 99 -10.23 -15.52 17.14
CA PHE A 99 -11.37 -15.80 16.28
C PHE A 99 -11.19 -17.14 15.54
N PRO A 100 -10.95 -18.25 16.25
CA PRO A 100 -10.59 -19.52 15.62
C PRO A 100 -11.69 -20.11 14.73
N GLU A 101 -12.94 -19.65 14.90
CA GLU A 101 -14.10 -20.03 14.10
C GLU A 101 -14.25 -19.26 12.79
N VAL A 102 -13.41 -18.23 12.55
CA VAL A 102 -13.47 -17.41 11.34
C VAL A 102 -12.41 -17.88 10.34
N GLU A 103 -12.85 -18.27 9.16
CA GLU A 103 -11.97 -18.55 8.03
C GLU A 103 -11.50 -17.21 7.43
N ILE A 104 -10.19 -16.99 7.39
CA ILE A 104 -9.58 -15.77 6.84
C ILE A 104 -8.99 -16.09 5.49
N GLN A 105 -9.45 -15.40 4.45
CA GLN A 105 -8.93 -15.51 3.09
C GLN A 105 -8.33 -14.17 2.66
N VAL A 106 -7.02 -14.18 2.36
CA VAL A 106 -6.31 -12.99 1.85
C VAL A 106 -6.39 -12.98 0.34
N VAL A 107 -6.99 -11.93 -0.21
CA VAL A 107 -7.17 -11.76 -1.66
C VAL A 107 -6.22 -10.69 -2.16
N PRO A 108 -5.30 -11.01 -3.09
CA PRO A 108 -4.27 -10.08 -3.55
C PRO A 108 -4.85 -8.96 -4.40
N GLY A 109 -4.15 -7.82 -4.39
CA GLY A 109 -4.43 -6.69 -5.26
C GLY A 109 -3.14 -6.16 -5.90
N VAL A 110 -3.28 -5.31 -6.93
CA VAL A 110 -2.12 -4.65 -7.53
C VAL A 110 -1.56 -3.62 -6.55
N THR A 111 -0.38 -3.91 -6.00
CA THR A 111 0.28 -3.02 -5.05
C THR A 111 0.71 -1.71 -5.72
N ALA A 112 0.82 -0.64 -4.94
CA ALA A 112 1.18 0.69 -5.43
C ALA A 112 2.55 0.74 -6.13
N ALA A 113 3.51 -0.11 -5.75
CA ALA A 113 4.80 -0.21 -6.44
C ALA A 113 4.63 -0.61 -7.90
N LEU A 114 3.89 -1.69 -8.16
CA LEU A 114 3.65 -2.17 -9.52
C LEU A 114 2.76 -1.21 -10.33
N ALA A 115 1.75 -0.64 -9.70
CA ALA A 115 0.89 0.34 -10.36
C ALA A 115 1.66 1.62 -10.71
N GLY A 116 2.49 2.13 -9.81
CA GLY A 116 3.35 3.28 -10.06
C GLY A 116 4.40 3.00 -11.13
N ALA A 117 5.02 1.82 -11.09
CA ALA A 117 5.97 1.38 -12.11
C ALA A 117 5.36 1.37 -13.52
N ALA A 118 4.12 0.90 -13.66
CA ALA A 118 3.41 0.91 -14.95
C ALA A 118 3.21 2.33 -15.49
N VAL A 119 2.93 3.31 -14.61
CA VAL A 119 2.78 4.73 -14.97
C VAL A 119 4.12 5.35 -15.36
N LEU A 120 5.22 4.95 -14.70
CA LEU A 120 6.56 5.50 -14.89
C LEU A 120 7.36 4.84 -16.03
N GLY A 121 6.79 3.89 -16.78
CA GLY A 121 7.47 3.24 -17.89
C GLY A 121 8.28 1.99 -17.49
N ALA A 122 7.77 1.22 -16.51
CA ALA A 122 8.32 -0.07 -16.09
C ALA A 122 9.74 -0.05 -15.51
N PRO A 123 10.05 0.80 -14.50
CA PRO A 123 11.38 0.91 -13.91
C PRO A 123 11.81 -0.31 -13.08
N LEU A 124 10.92 -1.29 -12.84
CA LEU A 124 11.17 -2.47 -12.01
C LEU A 124 11.63 -3.69 -12.83
N MET A 125 12.44 -3.49 -13.87
CA MET A 125 12.94 -4.56 -14.72
C MET A 125 14.06 -5.39 -14.06
N HIS A 126 14.68 -4.85 -13.02
CA HIS A 126 15.73 -5.50 -12.23
C HIS A 126 15.24 -5.76 -10.81
N ASP A 127 16.15 -6.26 -9.95
CA ASP A 127 15.82 -6.51 -8.55
C ASP A 127 15.39 -5.23 -7.84
N PHE A 128 14.31 -5.29 -7.08
CA PHE A 128 13.79 -4.14 -6.37
C PHE A 128 13.45 -4.45 -4.92
N ALA A 129 13.59 -3.46 -4.07
CA ALA A 129 13.27 -3.51 -2.65
C ALA A 129 12.08 -2.60 -2.33
N VAL A 130 11.09 -3.14 -1.63
CA VAL A 130 9.92 -2.40 -1.14
C VAL A 130 10.14 -2.02 0.32
N LEU A 131 10.21 -0.73 0.61
CA LEU A 131 10.54 -0.20 1.93
C LEU A 131 9.50 0.84 2.39
N SER A 132 9.01 0.69 3.62
CA SER A 132 8.17 1.71 4.24
C SER A 132 9.01 2.67 5.08
N LEU A 133 8.83 3.98 4.87
CA LEU A 133 9.42 5.02 5.69
C LEU A 133 8.62 5.31 6.96
N SER A 134 7.61 4.49 7.29
CA SER A 134 6.82 4.62 8.50
C SER A 134 7.54 4.04 9.70
N ASP A 135 7.80 4.87 10.70
CA ASP A 135 8.44 4.52 11.98
C ASP A 135 7.43 4.17 13.09
N LEU A 136 6.17 3.94 12.75
CA LEU A 136 5.13 3.60 13.72
C LEU A 136 5.32 2.21 14.34
N LEU A 137 5.75 1.24 13.55
CA LEU A 137 5.96 -0.15 13.97
C LEU A 137 7.42 -0.60 13.85
N THR A 138 8.23 0.15 13.10
CA THR A 138 9.63 -0.19 12.83
C THR A 138 10.50 1.01 13.19
N PRO A 139 11.45 0.90 14.15
CA PRO A 139 12.32 2.01 14.51
C PRO A 139 13.08 2.57 13.31
N TRP A 140 13.27 3.90 13.27
CA TRP A 140 13.96 4.57 12.16
C TRP A 140 15.34 3.98 11.85
N GLU A 141 16.11 3.60 12.86
CA GLU A 141 17.43 3.01 12.69
C GLU A 141 17.39 1.70 11.87
N VAL A 142 16.33 0.91 12.01
CA VAL A 142 16.13 -0.30 11.22
C VAL A 142 15.78 0.06 9.78
N ILE A 143 14.94 1.07 9.57
CA ILE A 143 14.58 1.58 8.24
C ILE A 143 15.83 2.13 7.55
N ARG A 144 16.61 2.96 8.23
CA ARG A 144 17.89 3.52 7.76
C ARG A 144 18.83 2.41 7.27
N ARG A 145 19.06 1.40 8.10
CA ARG A 145 19.93 0.28 7.74
C ARG A 145 19.45 -0.47 6.50
N ARG A 146 18.15 -0.69 6.37
CA ARG A 146 17.56 -1.33 5.18
C ARG A 146 17.76 -0.49 3.93
N LEU A 147 17.59 0.82 4.03
CA LEU A 147 17.84 1.76 2.92
C LEU A 147 19.31 1.72 2.49
N GLU A 148 20.26 1.78 3.43
CA GLU A 148 21.70 1.70 3.16
C GLU A 148 22.05 0.40 2.42
N LEU A 149 21.61 -0.75 2.94
CA LEU A 149 21.93 -2.05 2.35
C LEU A 149 21.32 -2.21 0.95
N ALA A 150 20.10 -1.74 0.74
CA ALA A 150 19.45 -1.82 -0.56
C ALA A 150 20.08 -0.84 -1.57
N ALA A 151 20.51 0.35 -1.14
CA ALA A 151 21.24 1.29 -1.98
C ALA A 151 22.64 0.77 -2.36
N GLN A 152 23.35 0.13 -1.43
CA GLN A 152 24.64 -0.52 -1.68
C GLN A 152 24.50 -1.71 -2.63
N GLY A 153 23.42 -2.48 -2.50
CA GLY A 153 23.13 -3.65 -3.34
C GLY A 153 22.60 -3.33 -4.73
N ASP A 154 22.52 -2.05 -5.08
CA ASP A 154 22.01 -1.55 -6.37
C ASP A 154 20.57 -1.95 -6.70
N PHE A 155 19.72 -2.17 -5.67
CA PHE A 155 18.31 -2.43 -5.88
C PHE A 155 17.56 -1.17 -6.32
N VAL A 156 16.54 -1.32 -7.16
CA VAL A 156 15.54 -0.28 -7.36
C VAL A 156 14.73 -0.14 -6.07
N LEU A 157 14.55 1.08 -5.57
CA LEU A 157 13.89 1.31 -4.28
C LEU A 157 12.45 1.81 -4.46
N CYS A 158 11.48 1.05 -3.98
CA CYS A 158 10.08 1.44 -3.90
C CYS A 158 9.76 1.93 -2.49
N LEU A 159 9.62 3.25 -2.30
CA LEU A 159 9.42 3.87 -1.01
C LEU A 159 7.93 4.12 -0.72
N TYR A 160 7.42 3.47 0.32
CA TYR A 160 6.07 3.63 0.84
C TYR A 160 6.03 4.58 2.04
N ASN A 161 4.89 5.23 2.24
CA ASN A 161 4.67 6.12 3.37
C ASN A 161 5.75 7.21 3.52
N PRO A 162 6.14 7.90 2.43
CA PRO A 162 7.31 8.78 2.38
C PRO A 162 7.22 9.95 3.36
N SER A 163 6.01 10.39 3.70
CA SER A 163 5.82 11.46 4.68
C SER A 163 4.46 11.43 5.35
N SER A 164 4.35 12.09 6.50
CA SER A 164 3.11 12.39 7.20
C SER A 164 3.25 13.72 7.96
N ARG A 165 2.19 14.18 8.65
CA ARG A 165 2.26 15.38 9.48
C ARG A 165 3.35 15.30 10.57
N ARG A 166 3.61 14.11 11.09
CA ARG A 166 4.61 13.84 12.14
C ARG A 166 5.98 13.47 11.59
N ARG A 167 6.06 13.01 10.32
CA ARG A 167 7.25 12.49 9.64
C ARG A 167 7.53 13.30 8.37
N ARG A 168 7.91 14.56 8.53
CA ARG A 168 8.15 15.47 7.40
C ARG A 168 9.51 15.23 6.75
N ASP A 169 10.49 14.77 7.52
CA ASP A 169 11.89 14.66 7.11
C ASP A 169 12.30 13.28 6.61
N HIS A 170 11.48 12.24 6.79
CA HIS A 170 11.87 10.87 6.47
C HIS A 170 12.21 10.68 4.99
N LEU A 171 11.48 11.31 4.07
CA LEU A 171 11.80 11.27 2.65
C LEU A 171 13.16 11.92 2.36
N ARG A 172 13.43 13.09 2.94
CA ARG A 172 14.73 13.78 2.79
C ARG A 172 15.86 12.89 3.32
N MET A 173 15.71 12.37 4.53
CA MET A 173 16.69 11.47 5.14
C MET A 173 16.93 10.22 4.29
N ALA A 174 15.88 9.66 3.67
CA ALA A 174 16.01 8.53 2.76
C ALA A 174 16.79 8.93 1.49
N CYS A 175 16.50 10.09 0.89
CA CYS A 175 17.24 10.60 -0.25
C CYS A 175 18.72 10.84 0.10
N ASP A 176 19.02 11.43 1.27
CA ASP A 176 20.41 11.67 1.73
C ASP A 176 21.17 10.35 1.88
N ILE A 177 20.53 9.29 2.40
CA ILE A 177 21.11 7.95 2.51
C ILE A 177 21.41 7.38 1.12
N VAL A 178 20.47 7.46 0.19
CA VAL A 178 20.67 6.94 -1.17
C VAL A 178 21.77 7.71 -1.90
N LEU A 179 21.83 9.04 -1.75
CA LEU A 179 22.88 9.90 -2.32
C LEU A 179 24.29 9.55 -1.84
N ALA A 180 24.45 8.97 -0.64
CA ALA A 180 25.73 8.52 -0.14
C ALA A 180 26.28 7.30 -0.92
N HIS A 181 25.44 6.60 -1.67
CA HIS A 181 25.79 5.38 -2.40
C HIS A 181 25.54 5.50 -3.91
N ARG A 182 24.76 6.48 -4.33
CA ARG A 182 24.38 6.70 -5.72
C ARG A 182 24.63 8.13 -6.16
N GLY A 183 24.85 8.31 -7.46
CA GLY A 183 25.06 9.65 -8.01
C GLY A 183 23.83 10.54 -7.94
N PRO A 184 24.01 11.87 -7.94
CA PRO A 184 22.92 12.84 -7.89
C PRO A 184 21.97 12.74 -9.09
N GLU A 185 22.44 12.26 -10.22
CA GLU A 185 21.69 12.06 -11.48
C GLU A 185 20.87 10.75 -11.49
N THR A 186 20.86 9.98 -10.39
CA THR A 186 20.02 8.78 -10.27
C THR A 186 18.58 9.14 -10.59
N VAL A 187 18.01 8.45 -11.59
CA VAL A 187 16.65 8.72 -12.06
C VAL A 187 15.64 8.24 -11.03
N CYS A 188 14.74 9.12 -10.63
CA CYS A 188 13.68 8.87 -9.69
C CYS A 188 12.31 9.15 -10.32
N GLY A 189 11.27 8.52 -9.80
CA GLY A 189 9.90 8.83 -10.16
C GLY A 189 8.99 8.84 -8.94
N TRP A 190 7.96 9.66 -8.98
CA TRP A 190 6.87 9.57 -8.02
C TRP A 190 5.52 9.51 -8.73
N VAL A 191 4.59 8.79 -8.13
CA VAL A 191 3.22 8.67 -8.61
C VAL A 191 2.27 8.92 -7.43
N ARG A 192 1.27 9.73 -7.67
CA ARG A 192 0.17 10.00 -6.75
C ARG A 192 -1.13 9.53 -7.37
N ASN A 193 -1.99 8.91 -6.57
CA ASN A 193 -3.32 8.48 -7.00
C ASN A 193 -3.30 7.58 -8.26
N ALA A 194 -2.31 6.70 -8.39
CA ALA A 194 -2.23 5.77 -9.51
C ALA A 194 -3.60 5.10 -9.76
N GLY A 195 -4.05 5.09 -11.02
CA GLY A 195 -5.32 4.51 -11.41
C GLY A 195 -6.58 5.29 -11.02
N ARG A 196 -6.46 6.51 -10.48
CA ARG A 196 -7.58 7.37 -10.07
C ARG A 196 -7.71 8.60 -10.96
N ALA A 197 -8.85 9.30 -10.88
CA ALA A 197 -9.14 10.49 -11.69
C ALA A 197 -8.11 11.64 -11.52
N GLN A 198 -7.41 11.69 -10.39
CA GLN A 198 -6.40 12.70 -10.09
C GLN A 198 -5.01 12.05 -10.04
N GLU A 199 -4.70 11.20 -11.01
CA GLU A 199 -3.37 10.63 -11.16
C GLU A 199 -2.37 11.72 -11.56
N GLU A 200 -1.27 11.81 -10.82
CA GLU A 200 -0.15 12.69 -11.08
C GLU A 200 1.15 11.90 -10.99
N HIS A 201 2.10 12.18 -11.85
CA HIS A 201 3.42 11.57 -11.80
C HIS A 201 4.49 12.50 -12.33
N GLN A 202 5.72 12.23 -11.98
CA GLN A 202 6.88 12.94 -12.51
C GLN A 202 8.11 12.04 -12.47
N VAL A 203 8.94 12.11 -13.52
CA VAL A 203 10.28 11.54 -13.55
C VAL A 203 11.28 12.69 -13.39
N LEU A 204 12.30 12.49 -12.55
CA LEU A 204 13.27 13.52 -12.16
C LEU A 204 14.55 12.86 -11.63
N THR A 205 15.56 13.62 -11.28
CA THR A 205 16.77 13.10 -10.63
C THR A 205 16.63 13.09 -9.10
N LEU A 206 17.48 12.30 -8.43
CA LEU A 206 17.44 12.14 -6.97
C LEU A 206 17.54 13.48 -6.21
N VAL A 207 18.35 14.41 -6.71
CA VAL A 207 18.49 15.74 -6.11
C VAL A 207 17.27 16.65 -6.33
N GLN A 208 16.43 16.32 -7.30
CA GLN A 208 15.22 17.09 -7.64
C GLN A 208 13.98 16.58 -6.91
N VAL A 209 14.08 15.47 -6.15
CA VAL A 209 12.93 14.89 -5.45
C VAL A 209 12.28 15.93 -4.55
N PRO A 210 10.99 16.26 -4.76
CA PRO A 210 10.28 17.25 -3.95
C PRO A 210 10.10 16.74 -2.51
N LEU A 211 10.84 17.30 -1.57
CA LEU A 211 10.86 16.85 -0.16
C LEU A 211 9.54 17.13 0.59
N ASN A 212 8.64 17.88 -0.01
CA ASN A 212 7.31 18.20 0.50
C ASN A 212 6.19 17.30 -0.06
N LEU A 213 6.53 16.16 -0.69
CA LEU A 213 5.55 15.17 -1.14
C LEU A 213 4.73 14.66 0.05
N ILE A 214 3.59 15.30 0.29
CA ILE A 214 2.69 14.96 1.39
C ILE A 214 1.67 13.92 0.90
N ARG A 215 1.60 12.79 1.60
CA ARG A 215 0.61 11.70 1.52
C ARG A 215 0.61 10.85 0.23
N LYS A 216 1.00 9.59 0.38
CA LYS A 216 0.78 8.47 -0.56
C LYS A 216 1.50 8.56 -1.92
N SER A 217 2.65 9.19 -1.97
CA SER A 217 3.51 9.14 -3.15
C SER A 217 4.55 8.03 -2.98
N ILE A 218 4.82 7.31 -4.04
CA ILE A 218 5.95 6.40 -4.14
C ILE A 218 7.03 7.18 -4.85
N VAL A 219 8.21 7.20 -4.28
CA VAL A 219 9.42 7.69 -4.93
C VAL A 219 10.26 6.48 -5.27
N GLU A 220 10.46 6.25 -6.54
CA GLU A 220 11.28 5.15 -7.04
C GLU A 220 12.57 5.74 -7.61
N PRO A 221 13.75 5.52 -6.98
CA PRO A 221 14.99 5.72 -7.68
C PRO A 221 15.15 4.63 -8.75
N VAL A 222 15.28 5.04 -9.99
CA VAL A 222 15.49 4.14 -11.13
C VAL A 222 16.95 4.20 -11.50
N SER A 223 17.64 3.06 -11.45
CA SER A 223 18.96 2.93 -12.08
C SER A 223 18.81 3.05 -13.59
N PRO A 224 19.72 3.76 -14.30
CA PRO A 224 19.68 3.77 -15.74
C PRO A 224 19.83 2.33 -16.26
N PRO A 225 19.17 1.98 -17.39
CA PRO A 225 19.35 0.67 -17.98
C PRO A 225 20.85 0.49 -18.28
N MET A 226 21.41 -0.62 -17.79
CA MET A 226 22.71 -1.06 -18.30
C MET A 226 22.49 -1.48 -19.75
N VAL A 227 23.09 -0.73 -20.69
CA VAL A 227 23.17 -1.05 -22.12
C VAL A 227 24.15 -2.20 -22.30
#